data_a5cbc2871870383cb28a37b8e690e891
#
_entry.id   a5cbc2871870383cb28a37b8e690e891
#
_cell.length_a   1.000
_cell.length_b   1.000
_cell.length_c   1.000
_cell.angle_alpha   90.00
_cell.angle_beta   90.00
_cell.angle_gamma   90.00
#
_symmetry.space_group_name_H-M   'P 1'
#
loop_
_entity.id
_entity.type
_entity.pdbx_description
1 polymer ?
#
loop_
_entity_poly.entity_id
_entity_poly.type
_entity_poly.pdbx_seq_one_letter_code
_entity_poly.pdbx_strand_id
1 'polypeptide(L)'
;MAESAMATPLRRHAQANRRRILEAARETLSMDPDTTIDDIARVAGVARRTLYGHFASREILLHALADDAVDTLRQAFVQEESQGAPPALELARFVMAVWGIGDRYRMLIALARRDLDGDIRRVLAPVRELAVELLARGQREGAFADHLPAAVLAQVQEATIVSMLEAVNSEEWEGSATAAATAVLLAAGKGQAEAEALVRQLREDG
;
A
#
# COMPACT_ATOMS: atom_id res chain seq x y z
N MET A 1 -18.92 8.83 37.77
CA MET A 1 -17.52 8.35 37.58
C MET A 1 -17.42 6.87 37.16
N ALA A 2 -18.50 6.10 37.06
CA ALA A 2 -18.50 4.67 36.68
C ALA A 2 -18.70 4.41 35.18
N GLU A 3 -19.20 5.36 34.42
CA GLU A 3 -19.52 5.24 32.96
C GLU A 3 -18.27 5.25 32.06
N SER A 4 -17.19 5.91 32.47
CA SER A 4 -15.95 6.00 31.69
C SER A 4 -15.11 4.70 31.73
N ALA A 5 -15.24 3.86 32.78
CA ALA A 5 -14.47 2.63 32.92
C ALA A 5 -15.04 1.45 32.09
N MET A 6 -16.35 1.41 31.86
CA MET A 6 -17.00 0.37 31.03
C MET A 6 -16.86 0.58 29.53
N ALA A 7 -16.64 1.81 29.06
CA ALA A 7 -16.45 2.11 27.64
C ALA A 7 -15.15 1.54 27.07
N THR A 8 -14.13 1.33 27.88
CA THR A 8 -12.79 0.87 27.46
C THR A 8 -12.76 -0.60 27.01
N PRO A 9 -13.36 -1.59 27.73
CA PRO A 9 -13.39 -2.98 27.29
C PRO A 9 -14.23 -3.19 26.02
N LEU A 10 -15.39 -2.57 25.91
CA LEU A 10 -16.26 -2.66 24.73
C LEU A 10 -15.60 -2.08 23.48
N ARG A 11 -14.91 -0.94 23.60
CA ARG A 11 -14.13 -0.36 22.51
C ARG A 11 -12.98 -1.26 22.08
N ARG A 12 -12.26 -1.88 23.01
CA ARG A 12 -11.19 -2.83 22.71
C ARG A 12 -11.72 -4.07 21.98
N HIS A 13 -12.85 -4.62 22.40
CA HIS A 13 -13.50 -5.75 21.71
C HIS A 13 -13.96 -5.36 20.30
N ALA A 14 -14.56 -4.18 20.14
CA ALA A 14 -14.96 -3.69 18.81
C ALA A 14 -13.75 -3.51 17.89
N GLN A 15 -12.67 -2.92 18.36
CA GLN A 15 -11.42 -2.77 17.59
C GLN A 15 -10.79 -4.14 17.26
N ALA A 16 -10.78 -5.09 18.20
CA ALA A 16 -10.28 -6.44 17.97
C ALA A 16 -11.10 -7.16 16.89
N ASN A 17 -12.44 -7.06 16.94
CA ASN A 17 -13.31 -7.62 15.93
C ASN A 17 -13.09 -6.96 14.55
N ARG A 18 -12.99 -5.63 14.50
CA ARG A 18 -12.71 -4.91 13.24
C ARG A 18 -11.42 -5.39 12.59
N ARG A 19 -10.34 -5.53 13.38
CA ARG A 19 -9.05 -6.03 12.88
C ARG A 19 -9.14 -7.47 12.38
N ARG A 20 -9.82 -8.37 13.11
CA ARG A 20 -10.04 -9.76 12.67
C ARG A 20 -10.84 -9.84 11.38
N ILE A 21 -11.83 -8.98 11.19
CA ILE A 21 -12.62 -8.91 9.95
C ILE A 21 -11.74 -8.44 8.79
N LEU A 22 -10.93 -7.40 8.96
CA LEU A 22 -10.01 -6.92 7.92
C LEU A 22 -8.97 -7.97 7.55
N GLU A 23 -8.38 -8.67 8.54
CA GLU A 23 -7.44 -9.75 8.30
C GLU A 23 -8.07 -10.90 7.49
N ALA A 24 -9.23 -11.38 7.91
CA ALA A 24 -9.98 -12.42 7.20
C ALA A 24 -10.40 -11.99 5.79
N ALA A 25 -10.83 -10.73 5.63
CA ALA A 25 -11.20 -10.19 4.33
C ALA A 25 -9.99 -10.12 3.39
N ARG A 26 -8.84 -9.66 3.88
CA ARG A 26 -7.60 -9.63 3.11
C ARG A 26 -7.20 -11.03 2.64
N GLU A 27 -7.20 -12.01 3.55
CA GLU A 27 -6.82 -13.38 3.25
C GLU A 27 -7.77 -14.03 2.23
N THR A 28 -9.07 -13.95 2.46
CA THR A 28 -10.07 -14.59 1.59
C THR A 28 -10.16 -13.94 0.23
N LEU A 29 -10.15 -12.60 0.16
CA LEU A 29 -10.22 -11.85 -1.11
C LEU A 29 -8.94 -11.97 -1.94
N SER A 30 -7.79 -12.27 -1.32
CA SER A 30 -6.56 -12.56 -2.06
C SER A 30 -6.59 -13.91 -2.78
N MET A 31 -7.39 -14.86 -2.27
CA MET A 31 -7.56 -16.19 -2.85
C MET A 31 -8.75 -16.23 -3.83
N ASP A 32 -9.85 -15.59 -3.47
CA ASP A 32 -11.06 -15.52 -4.27
C ASP A 32 -11.70 -14.12 -4.19
N PRO A 33 -11.57 -13.31 -5.25
CA PRO A 33 -12.13 -11.97 -5.32
C PRO A 33 -13.65 -11.91 -5.15
N ASP A 34 -14.36 -13.00 -5.46
CA ASP A 34 -15.81 -13.08 -5.38
C ASP A 34 -16.31 -13.59 -4.03
N THR A 35 -15.40 -13.85 -3.06
CA THR A 35 -15.76 -14.23 -1.69
C THR A 35 -16.82 -13.30 -1.10
N THR A 36 -17.88 -13.90 -0.54
CA THR A 36 -19.01 -13.15 0.02
C THR A 36 -18.69 -12.56 1.40
N ILE A 37 -19.42 -11.52 1.79
CA ILE A 37 -19.33 -10.95 3.16
C ILE A 37 -19.61 -12.02 4.23
N ASP A 38 -20.50 -12.97 3.95
CA ASP A 38 -20.84 -14.04 4.87
C ASP A 38 -19.70 -15.03 5.07
N ASP A 39 -18.96 -15.33 4.00
CA ASP A 39 -17.76 -16.16 4.08
C ASP A 39 -16.66 -15.47 4.86
N ILE A 40 -16.47 -14.16 4.64
CA ILE A 40 -15.53 -13.34 5.41
C ILE A 40 -15.90 -13.36 6.91
N ALA A 41 -17.19 -13.21 7.24
CA ALA A 41 -17.64 -13.27 8.66
C ALA A 41 -17.33 -14.63 9.28
N ARG A 42 -17.53 -15.72 8.55
CA ARG A 42 -17.23 -17.09 8.98
C ARG A 42 -15.72 -17.28 9.23
N VAL A 43 -14.86 -16.85 8.32
CA VAL A 43 -13.40 -16.92 8.47
C VAL A 43 -12.92 -16.04 9.61
N ALA A 44 -13.46 -14.83 9.75
CA ALA A 44 -13.17 -13.93 10.86
C ALA A 44 -13.65 -14.47 12.23
N GLY A 45 -14.48 -15.50 12.25
CA GLY A 45 -15.07 -16.05 13.49
C GLY A 45 -15.99 -15.04 14.20
N VAL A 46 -16.74 -14.24 13.42
CA VAL A 46 -17.71 -13.27 13.95
C VAL A 46 -19.10 -13.55 13.39
N ALA A 47 -20.12 -13.17 14.14
CA ALA A 47 -21.48 -13.25 13.64
C ALA A 47 -21.68 -12.26 12.46
N ARG A 48 -22.47 -12.64 11.44
CA ARG A 48 -22.85 -11.78 10.31
C ARG A 48 -23.28 -10.38 10.76
N ARG A 49 -24.14 -10.29 11.78
CA ARG A 49 -24.60 -9.02 12.37
C ARG A 49 -23.44 -8.18 12.92
N THR A 50 -22.42 -8.82 13.47
CA THR A 50 -21.23 -8.12 13.97
C THR A 50 -20.42 -7.53 12.83
N LEU A 51 -20.24 -8.27 11.74
CA LEU A 51 -19.56 -7.76 10.54
C LEU A 51 -20.32 -6.57 9.95
N TYR A 52 -21.64 -6.68 9.73
CA TYR A 52 -22.45 -5.58 9.22
C TYR A 52 -22.52 -4.37 10.16
N GLY A 53 -22.34 -4.57 11.46
CA GLY A 53 -22.19 -3.49 12.44
C GLY A 53 -20.87 -2.71 12.30
N HIS A 54 -19.82 -3.32 11.72
CA HIS A 54 -18.55 -2.67 11.43
C HIS A 54 -18.46 -2.14 9.99
N PHE A 55 -19.02 -2.88 9.02
CA PHE A 55 -18.94 -2.61 7.59
C PHE A 55 -20.30 -2.84 6.96
N ALA A 56 -21.04 -1.77 6.72
CA ALA A 56 -22.43 -1.82 6.25
C ALA A 56 -22.58 -2.40 4.83
N SER A 57 -21.51 -2.39 4.02
CA SER A 57 -21.48 -2.95 2.68
C SER A 57 -20.09 -3.52 2.34
N ARG A 58 -20.01 -4.29 1.25
CA ARG A 58 -18.75 -4.77 0.67
C ARG A 58 -17.84 -3.61 0.29
N GLU A 59 -18.38 -2.58 -0.30
CA GLU A 59 -17.66 -1.37 -0.70
C GLU A 59 -16.99 -0.71 0.51
N ILE A 60 -17.71 -0.52 1.62
CA ILE A 60 -17.16 0.05 2.87
C ILE A 60 -16.04 -0.84 3.43
N LEU A 61 -16.18 -2.17 3.34
CA LEU A 61 -15.13 -3.09 3.74
C LEU A 61 -13.88 -2.96 2.85
N LEU A 62 -14.05 -2.86 1.54
CA LEU A 62 -12.94 -2.67 0.59
C LEU A 62 -12.22 -1.33 0.81
N HIS A 63 -12.95 -0.24 1.04
CA HIS A 63 -12.34 1.04 1.42
C HIS A 63 -11.53 0.93 2.71
N ALA A 64 -12.08 0.26 3.72
CA ALA A 64 -11.36 0.08 4.99
C ALA A 64 -10.10 -0.79 4.86
N LEU A 65 -10.08 -1.76 3.94
CA LEU A 65 -8.88 -2.53 3.61
C LEU A 65 -7.83 -1.66 2.90
N ALA A 66 -8.27 -0.78 2.01
CA ALA A 66 -7.39 0.16 1.34
C ALA A 66 -6.77 1.16 2.32
N ASP A 67 -7.57 1.71 3.24
CA ASP A 67 -7.09 2.59 4.32
C ASP A 67 -6.06 1.88 5.21
N ASP A 68 -6.30 0.61 5.57
CA ASP A 68 -5.38 -0.20 6.37
C ASP A 68 -4.04 -0.43 5.66
N ALA A 69 -4.07 -0.66 4.33
CA ALA A 69 -2.88 -0.77 3.51
C ALA A 69 -2.08 0.55 3.48
N VAL A 70 -2.76 1.68 3.30
CA VAL A 70 -2.17 3.02 3.31
C VAL A 70 -1.56 3.36 4.67
N ASP A 71 -2.25 3.05 5.76
CA ASP A 71 -1.73 3.27 7.12
C ASP A 71 -0.48 2.43 7.39
N THR A 72 -0.45 1.18 6.89
CA THR A 72 0.73 0.31 6.98
C THR A 72 1.92 0.90 6.23
N LEU A 73 1.71 1.41 5.00
CA LEU A 73 2.73 2.10 4.21
C LEU A 73 3.25 3.34 4.92
N ARG A 74 2.35 4.17 5.43
CA ARG A 74 2.72 5.40 6.14
C ARG A 74 3.57 5.10 7.37
N GLN A 75 3.21 4.08 8.15
CA GLN A 75 3.98 3.66 9.33
C GLN A 75 5.37 3.15 8.96
N ALA A 76 5.49 2.35 7.92
CA ALA A 76 6.78 1.89 7.42
C ALA A 76 7.67 3.06 6.98
N PHE A 77 7.09 4.03 6.25
CA PHE A 77 7.82 5.20 5.75
C PHE A 77 8.31 6.12 6.88
N VAL A 78 7.47 6.44 7.86
CA VAL A 78 7.83 7.32 9.00
C VAL A 78 8.94 6.71 9.86
N GLN A 79 8.99 5.39 10.00
CA GLN A 79 10.06 4.73 10.74
C GLN A 79 11.42 4.82 10.03
N GLU A 80 11.44 4.89 8.72
CA GLU A 80 12.65 4.95 7.90
C GLU A 80 13.18 6.38 7.67
N GLU A 81 12.31 7.38 7.58
CA GLU A 81 12.67 8.79 7.39
C GLU A 81 13.58 9.33 8.52
N SER A 82 13.54 8.69 9.70
CA SER A 82 14.33 9.06 10.87
C SER A 82 15.84 8.82 10.73
N GLN A 83 16.32 8.20 9.64
CA GLN A 83 17.71 7.77 9.51
C GLN A 83 18.60 8.67 8.64
N GLY A 84 18.06 9.71 8.01
CA GLY A 84 18.85 10.65 7.20
C GLY A 84 19.55 9.99 5.99
N ALA A 85 18.96 8.95 5.42
CA ALA A 85 19.51 8.25 4.26
C ALA A 85 19.46 9.14 3.00
N PRO A 86 20.33 8.90 2.01
CA PRO A 86 20.27 9.59 0.73
C PRO A 86 18.89 9.40 0.05
N PRO A 87 18.32 10.46 -0.59
CA PRO A 87 16.97 10.39 -1.18
C PRO A 87 16.76 9.22 -2.14
N ALA A 88 17.79 8.82 -2.89
CA ALA A 88 17.70 7.70 -3.82
C ALA A 88 17.55 6.35 -3.11
N LEU A 89 18.21 6.17 -1.97
CA LEU A 89 18.08 4.97 -1.14
C LEU A 89 16.70 4.93 -0.46
N GLU A 90 16.22 6.06 0.04
CA GLU A 90 14.89 6.18 0.62
C GLU A 90 13.80 5.89 -0.42
N LEU A 91 13.93 6.41 -1.65
CA LEU A 91 12.99 6.13 -2.73
C LEU A 91 12.96 4.63 -3.06
N ALA A 92 14.11 3.99 -3.14
CA ALA A 92 14.17 2.55 -3.39
C ALA A 92 13.48 1.75 -2.26
N ARG A 93 13.73 2.08 -1.00
CA ARG A 93 13.06 1.45 0.17
C ARG A 93 11.57 1.69 0.14
N PHE A 94 11.14 2.92 -0.09
CA PHE A 94 9.74 3.27 -0.21
C PHE A 94 9.03 2.43 -1.28
N VAL A 95 9.62 2.31 -2.46
CA VAL A 95 9.04 1.50 -3.55
C VAL A 95 9.03 0.02 -3.20
N MET A 96 10.06 -0.51 -2.56
CA MET A 96 10.07 -1.91 -2.12
C MET A 96 8.98 -2.19 -1.06
N ALA A 97 8.74 -1.26 -0.13
CA ALA A 97 7.65 -1.36 0.84
C ALA A 97 6.28 -1.26 0.16
N VAL A 98 6.10 -0.28 -0.76
CA VAL A 98 4.88 -0.14 -1.59
C VAL A 98 4.61 -1.42 -2.38
N TRP A 99 5.64 -1.99 -3.00
CA TRP A 99 5.52 -3.24 -3.74
C TRP A 99 5.08 -4.40 -2.83
N GLY A 100 5.74 -4.60 -1.69
CA GLY A 100 5.42 -5.70 -0.77
C GLY A 100 3.99 -5.62 -0.22
N ILE A 101 3.47 -4.40 -0.03
CA ILE A 101 2.08 -4.18 0.34
C ILE A 101 1.18 -4.33 -0.88
N GLY A 102 1.55 -3.72 -2.02
CA GLY A 102 0.82 -3.84 -3.27
C GLY A 102 0.66 -5.29 -3.72
N ASP A 103 1.70 -6.11 -3.60
CA ASP A 103 1.64 -7.55 -3.90
C ASP A 103 0.70 -8.30 -2.94
N ARG A 104 0.75 -7.98 -1.64
CA ARG A 104 -0.19 -8.53 -0.64
C ARG A 104 -1.64 -8.13 -0.88
N TYR A 105 -1.87 -6.92 -1.41
CA TYR A 105 -3.19 -6.34 -1.68
C TYR A 105 -3.52 -6.29 -3.18
N ARG A 106 -2.74 -6.97 -4.04
CA ARG A 106 -2.88 -6.88 -5.51
C ARG A 106 -4.29 -7.22 -6.01
N MET A 107 -4.96 -8.18 -5.37
CA MET A 107 -6.35 -8.50 -5.69
C MET A 107 -7.31 -7.38 -5.28
N LEU A 108 -7.00 -6.61 -4.22
CA LEU A 108 -7.79 -5.42 -3.86
C LEU A 108 -7.62 -4.29 -4.86
N ILE A 109 -6.45 -4.15 -5.49
CA ILE A 109 -6.23 -3.19 -6.58
C ILE A 109 -7.15 -3.56 -7.76
N ALA A 110 -7.20 -4.83 -8.13
CA ALA A 110 -8.09 -5.33 -9.19
C ALA A 110 -9.57 -5.14 -8.81
N LEU A 111 -9.96 -5.46 -7.56
CA LEU A 111 -11.32 -5.25 -7.05
C LEU A 111 -11.68 -3.76 -6.96
N ALA A 112 -10.79 -2.90 -6.51
CA ALA A 112 -11.02 -1.46 -6.44
C ALA A 112 -11.31 -0.88 -7.84
N ARG A 113 -10.62 -1.36 -8.86
CA ARG A 113 -10.91 -0.95 -10.25
C ARG A 113 -12.27 -1.45 -10.75
N ARG A 114 -12.72 -2.63 -10.30
CA ARG A 114 -14.00 -3.22 -10.69
C ARG A 114 -15.17 -2.66 -9.89
N ASP A 115 -15.02 -2.59 -8.56
CA ASP A 115 -16.11 -2.40 -7.62
C ASP A 115 -16.19 -0.98 -7.01
N LEU A 116 -15.15 -0.14 -7.16
CA LEU A 116 -15.06 1.21 -6.60
C LEU A 116 -15.04 2.32 -7.69
N ASP A 117 -15.75 2.13 -8.79
CA ASP A 117 -15.83 3.07 -9.92
C ASP A 117 -14.47 3.56 -10.45
N GLY A 118 -13.43 2.75 -10.25
CA GLY A 118 -12.07 3.06 -10.72
C GLY A 118 -11.34 4.14 -9.92
N ASP A 119 -11.83 4.57 -8.75
CA ASP A 119 -11.22 5.67 -7.97
C ASP A 119 -10.01 5.23 -7.12
N ILE A 120 -9.22 4.30 -7.67
CA ILE A 120 -7.94 3.87 -7.08
C ILE A 120 -7.00 5.07 -6.83
N ARG A 121 -7.11 6.13 -7.65
CA ARG A 121 -6.30 7.35 -7.49
C ARG A 121 -6.58 8.07 -6.18
N ARG A 122 -7.82 8.04 -5.68
CA ARG A 122 -8.21 8.62 -4.38
C ARG A 122 -7.66 7.76 -3.24
N VAL A 123 -7.77 6.44 -3.37
CA VAL A 123 -7.25 5.50 -2.39
C VAL A 123 -5.73 5.63 -2.24
N LEU A 124 -5.01 5.80 -3.34
CA LEU A 124 -3.55 5.93 -3.34
C LEU A 124 -3.05 7.38 -3.07
N ALA A 125 -3.94 8.37 -2.96
CA ALA A 125 -3.54 9.76 -2.77
C ALA A 125 -2.59 9.98 -1.58
N PRO A 126 -2.81 9.39 -0.38
CA PRO A 126 -1.89 9.59 0.75
C PRO A 126 -0.49 9.00 0.52
N VAL A 127 -0.40 7.88 -0.20
CA VAL A 127 0.89 7.26 -0.59
C VAL A 127 1.61 8.15 -1.62
N ARG A 128 0.84 8.71 -2.56
CA ARG A 128 1.38 9.65 -3.57
C ARG A 128 1.91 10.92 -2.93
N GLU A 129 1.25 11.45 -1.90
CA GLU A 129 1.71 12.62 -1.16
C GLU A 129 3.11 12.39 -0.55
N LEU A 130 3.34 11.25 0.09
CA LEU A 130 4.65 10.85 0.61
C LEU A 130 5.69 10.76 -0.51
N ALA A 131 5.35 10.17 -1.65
CA ALA A 131 6.24 10.09 -2.81
C ALA A 131 6.58 11.48 -3.35
N VAL A 132 5.61 12.41 -3.41
CA VAL A 132 5.84 13.79 -3.86
C VAL A 132 6.83 14.52 -2.95
N GLU A 133 6.68 14.40 -1.63
CA GLU A 133 7.59 15.03 -0.65
C GLU A 133 9.02 14.52 -0.82
N LEU A 134 9.20 13.20 -0.93
CA LEU A 134 10.49 12.56 -1.14
C LEU A 134 11.14 12.98 -2.47
N LEU A 135 10.37 12.94 -3.56
CA LEU A 135 10.86 13.34 -4.88
C LEU A 135 11.22 14.84 -4.93
N ALA A 136 10.38 15.70 -4.35
CA ALA A 136 10.66 17.14 -4.29
C ALA A 136 11.92 17.44 -3.47
N ARG A 137 12.16 16.71 -2.38
CA ARG A 137 13.40 16.82 -1.61
C ARG A 137 14.59 16.38 -2.46
N GLY A 138 14.52 15.21 -3.09
CA GLY A 138 15.61 14.70 -3.91
C GLY A 138 15.93 15.57 -5.12
N GLN A 139 14.93 16.22 -5.73
CA GLN A 139 15.16 17.22 -6.79
C GLN A 139 15.89 18.46 -6.28
N ARG A 140 15.49 18.99 -5.10
CA ARG A 140 16.19 20.16 -4.49
C ARG A 140 17.64 19.84 -4.11
N GLU A 141 17.92 18.60 -3.71
CA GLU A 141 19.26 18.14 -3.35
C GLU A 141 20.10 17.68 -4.56
N GLY A 142 19.53 17.71 -5.77
CA GLY A 142 20.19 17.26 -7.00
C GLY A 142 20.34 15.73 -7.09
N ALA A 143 19.65 14.97 -6.23
CA ALA A 143 19.66 13.52 -6.24
C ALA A 143 18.78 12.94 -7.38
N PHE A 144 17.76 13.67 -7.80
CA PHE A 144 16.86 13.29 -8.89
C PHE A 144 16.82 14.35 -9.99
N ALA A 145 16.54 13.91 -11.21
CA ALA A 145 16.33 14.79 -12.34
C ALA A 145 15.05 15.64 -12.16
N ASP A 146 15.09 16.87 -12.63
CA ASP A 146 14.01 17.87 -12.54
C ASP A 146 13.23 18.03 -13.86
N HIS A 147 13.34 17.05 -14.77
CA HIS A 147 12.66 17.03 -16.08
C HIS A 147 11.12 17.02 -15.97
N LEU A 148 10.57 16.60 -14.83
CA LEU A 148 9.16 16.67 -14.48
C LEU A 148 9.00 17.26 -13.07
N PRO A 149 7.93 18.04 -12.81
CA PRO A 149 7.57 18.40 -11.43
C PRO A 149 7.39 17.15 -10.56
N ALA A 150 7.80 17.19 -9.29
CA ALA A 150 7.73 16.04 -8.38
C ALA A 150 6.33 15.40 -8.32
N ALA A 151 5.27 16.22 -8.35
CA ALA A 151 3.89 15.73 -8.34
C ALA A 151 3.53 14.93 -9.61
N VAL A 152 4.05 15.33 -10.77
CA VAL A 152 3.85 14.61 -12.04
C VAL A 152 4.68 13.34 -12.07
N LEU A 153 5.93 13.41 -11.61
CA LEU A 153 6.81 12.25 -11.51
C LEU A 153 6.23 11.18 -10.57
N ALA A 154 5.67 11.58 -9.41
CA ALA A 154 5.00 10.67 -8.50
C ALA A 154 3.80 9.96 -9.15
N GLN A 155 3.01 10.67 -9.97
CA GLN A 155 1.90 10.05 -10.71
C GLN A 155 2.38 9.04 -11.76
N VAL A 156 3.47 9.35 -12.47
CA VAL A 156 4.08 8.43 -13.45
C VAL A 156 4.58 7.17 -12.73
N GLN A 157 5.26 7.33 -11.60
CA GLN A 157 5.77 6.21 -10.81
C GLN A 157 4.64 5.35 -10.23
N GLU A 158 3.57 5.96 -9.70
CA GLU A 158 2.38 5.26 -9.25
C GLU A 158 1.76 4.43 -10.38
N ALA A 159 1.55 5.03 -11.54
CA ALA A 159 1.01 4.32 -12.72
C ALA A 159 1.91 3.15 -13.13
N THR A 160 3.23 3.34 -13.09
CA THR A 160 4.20 2.28 -13.39
C THR A 160 4.07 1.11 -12.41
N ILE A 161 4.05 1.37 -11.11
CA ILE A 161 3.91 0.33 -10.08
C ILE A 161 2.59 -0.42 -10.23
N VAL A 162 1.48 0.31 -10.43
CA VAL A 162 0.15 -0.29 -10.63
C VAL A 162 0.13 -1.20 -11.85
N SER A 163 0.68 -0.74 -12.99
CA SER A 163 0.75 -1.55 -14.22
C SER A 163 1.63 -2.78 -14.05
N MET A 164 2.74 -2.68 -13.30
CA MET A 164 3.59 -3.82 -12.99
C MET A 164 2.87 -4.85 -12.11
N LEU A 165 2.09 -4.41 -11.11
CA LEU A 165 1.27 -5.30 -10.28
C LEU A 165 0.15 -5.96 -11.09
N GLU A 166 -0.40 -5.28 -12.08
CA GLU A 166 -1.38 -5.85 -13.01
C GLU A 166 -0.77 -6.92 -13.90
N ALA A 167 0.44 -6.72 -14.40
CA ALA A 167 1.15 -7.73 -15.17
C ALA A 167 1.44 -9.00 -14.33
N VAL A 168 1.67 -8.85 -13.02
CA VAL A 168 1.75 -10.00 -12.11
C VAL A 168 0.39 -10.68 -11.93
N ASN A 169 -0.70 -9.91 -11.82
CA ASN A 169 -2.05 -10.47 -11.68
C ASN A 169 -2.52 -11.23 -12.92
N SER A 170 -2.11 -10.79 -14.12
CA SER A 170 -2.42 -11.45 -15.39
C SER A 170 -1.46 -12.58 -15.75
N GLU A 171 -0.53 -12.92 -14.85
CA GLU A 171 0.52 -13.95 -15.08
C GLU A 171 1.43 -13.66 -16.27
N GLU A 172 1.47 -12.40 -16.74
CA GLU A 172 2.36 -11.98 -17.82
C GLU A 172 3.81 -11.82 -17.35
N TRP A 173 3.99 -11.64 -16.04
CA TRP A 173 5.29 -11.40 -15.42
C TRP A 173 5.31 -11.87 -13.95
N GLU A 174 6.41 -12.51 -13.51
CA GLU A 174 6.54 -12.95 -12.12
C GLU A 174 6.70 -11.80 -11.10
N GLY A 175 7.23 -10.68 -11.55
CA GLY A 175 7.37 -9.47 -10.75
C GLY A 175 8.44 -9.54 -9.66
N SER A 176 8.93 -8.38 -9.23
CA SER A 176 9.73 -8.27 -8.02
C SER A 176 9.80 -6.83 -7.50
N ALA A 177 9.95 -6.68 -6.18
CA ALA A 177 10.17 -5.38 -5.56
C ALA A 177 11.43 -4.68 -6.10
N THR A 178 12.47 -5.46 -6.41
CA THR A 178 13.74 -4.95 -6.96
C THR A 178 13.56 -4.37 -8.36
N ALA A 179 12.80 -5.03 -9.23
CA ALA A 179 12.49 -4.53 -10.57
C ALA A 179 11.66 -3.25 -10.51
N ALA A 180 10.66 -3.19 -9.61
CA ALA A 180 9.85 -1.99 -9.41
C ALA A 180 10.72 -0.82 -8.90
N ALA A 181 11.57 -1.04 -7.90
CA ALA A 181 12.48 -0.02 -7.39
C ALA A 181 13.46 0.47 -8.45
N THR A 182 14.02 -0.44 -9.26
CA THR A 182 14.90 -0.06 -10.38
C THR A 182 14.17 0.79 -11.41
N ALA A 183 12.97 0.39 -11.84
CA ALA A 183 12.17 1.15 -12.80
C ALA A 183 11.86 2.57 -12.31
N VAL A 184 11.50 2.71 -11.03
CA VAL A 184 11.18 4.01 -10.41
C VAL A 184 12.44 4.89 -10.29
N LEU A 185 13.60 4.33 -9.93
CA LEU A 185 14.87 5.07 -9.89
C LEU A 185 15.30 5.55 -11.28
N LEU A 186 15.13 4.72 -12.31
CA LEU A 186 15.38 5.12 -13.71
C LEU A 186 14.46 6.27 -14.11
N ALA A 187 13.17 6.22 -13.79
CA ALA A 187 12.23 7.30 -14.06
C ALA A 187 12.58 8.60 -13.28
N ALA A 188 13.23 8.48 -12.11
CA ALA A 188 13.76 9.61 -11.35
C ALA A 188 15.10 10.15 -11.89
N GLY A 189 15.60 9.61 -13.00
CA GLY A 189 16.82 10.08 -13.67
C GLY A 189 18.12 9.42 -13.20
N LYS A 190 18.03 8.29 -12.47
CA LYS A 190 19.24 7.52 -12.10
C LYS A 190 19.72 6.69 -13.28
N GLY A 191 21.05 6.54 -13.40
CA GLY A 191 21.63 5.59 -14.37
C GLY A 191 21.35 4.13 -13.96
N GLN A 192 21.27 3.23 -14.94
CA GLN A 192 20.93 1.82 -14.70
C GLN A 192 21.88 1.18 -13.67
N ALA A 193 23.18 1.33 -13.83
CA ALA A 193 24.19 0.73 -12.93
C ALA A 193 24.05 1.26 -11.48
N GLU A 194 23.72 2.56 -11.32
CA GLU A 194 23.49 3.19 -10.02
C GLU A 194 22.20 2.65 -9.37
N ALA A 195 21.12 2.57 -10.13
CA ALA A 195 19.84 2.05 -9.65
C ALA A 195 19.96 0.59 -9.19
N GLU A 196 20.62 -0.26 -9.98
CA GLU A 196 20.87 -1.66 -9.62
C GLU A 196 21.77 -1.80 -8.39
N ALA A 197 22.79 -0.93 -8.22
CA ALA A 197 23.66 -0.93 -7.05
C ALA A 197 22.90 -0.57 -5.77
N LEU A 198 22.05 0.48 -5.81
CA LEU A 198 21.21 0.88 -4.67
C LEU A 198 20.25 -0.23 -4.24
N VAL A 199 19.59 -0.86 -5.21
CA VAL A 199 18.66 -1.97 -4.93
C VAL A 199 19.36 -3.19 -4.37
N ARG A 200 20.57 -3.50 -4.84
CA ARG A 200 21.40 -4.60 -4.32
C ARG A 200 21.82 -4.34 -2.88
N GLN A 201 22.27 -3.12 -2.56
CA GLN A 201 22.61 -2.72 -1.20
C GLN A 201 21.46 -2.98 -0.23
N LEU A 202 20.23 -2.61 -0.59
CA LEU A 202 19.05 -2.83 0.26
C LEU A 202 18.72 -4.29 0.53
N ARG A 203 19.11 -5.19 -0.38
CA ARG A 203 18.92 -6.64 -0.19
C ARG A 203 19.94 -7.26 0.74
N GLU A 204 21.12 -6.65 0.87
CA GLU A 204 22.20 -7.13 1.72
C GLU A 204 22.01 -6.64 3.17
N ASP A 205 21.34 -5.50 3.34
CA ASP A 205 21.09 -4.86 4.65
C ASP A 205 19.81 -5.36 5.36
N GLY A 206 18.92 -6.12 4.69
CA GLY A 206 17.63 -6.60 5.20
C GLY A 206 17.54 -8.11 5.30
#